data_ccd266d0d0fcdc51de73bd3bf0ed9606
#
_entry.id   ccd266d0d0fcdc51de73bd3bf0ed9606
#
_cell.length_a   1.000
_cell.length_b   1.000
_cell.length_c   1.000
_cell.angle_alpha   90.00
_cell.angle_beta   90.00
_cell.angle_gamma   90.00
#
_symmetry.space_group_name_H-M   'P 1'
#
loop_
_entity.id
_entity.type
_entity.pdbx_description
1 polymer ?
#
loop_
_entity_poly.entity_id
_entity_poly.type
_entity_poly.pdbx_seq_one_letter_code
_entity_poly.pdbx_strand_id
1 'polypeptide(L)'
;MDMNKIKYYFIVTASGVGKRMGLPYPKQFHEILGRPIFIKTLEEISKSKFIDKVIITTNKENIDTVKQHIDKYNINLEIDVIEGGSERQYSVYNAIKFINDRNAIIGVQDAVRPNIKANYIDDTYNQLLENKDIDGFVVGVP
;
A
#
# COMPACT_ATOMS: atom_id res chain seq x y z
N MET A 1 19.17 8.11 16.50
CA MET A 1 18.65 7.83 15.14
C MET A 1 19.62 6.91 14.43
N ASP A 2 19.13 5.76 13.99
CA ASP A 2 19.95 4.81 13.25
C ASP A 2 20.04 5.24 11.79
N MET A 3 21.15 5.82 11.38
CA MET A 3 21.37 6.30 10.02
C MET A 3 21.60 5.18 9.01
N ASN A 4 21.83 3.96 9.50
CA ASN A 4 22.09 2.80 8.65
C ASN A 4 20.86 1.93 8.48
N LYS A 5 19.72 2.31 9.05
CA LYS A 5 18.51 1.54 8.91
C LYS A 5 18.02 1.58 7.45
N ILE A 6 17.77 0.39 6.88
CA ILE A 6 17.14 0.28 5.58
C ILE A 6 15.65 0.58 5.75
N LYS A 7 15.15 1.58 5.05
CA LYS A 7 13.76 1.99 5.16
C LYS A 7 12.85 1.03 4.43
N TYR A 8 11.64 0.88 4.98
CA TYR A 8 10.59 0.05 4.39
C TYR A 8 9.43 0.94 3.96
N TYR A 9 9.27 1.08 2.64
CA TYR A 9 8.14 1.77 2.04
C TYR A 9 7.13 0.76 1.54
N PHE A 10 5.87 1.05 1.74
CA PHE A 10 4.81 0.14 1.31
C PHE A 10 3.88 0.88 0.35
N ILE A 11 3.74 0.35 -0.86
CA ILE A 11 2.92 0.94 -1.92
C ILE A 11 1.56 0.24 -1.93
N VAL A 12 0.48 1.02 -1.84
CA VAL A 12 -0.88 0.51 -1.92
C VAL A 12 -1.51 1.06 -3.20
N THR A 13 -1.83 0.18 -4.14
CA THR A 13 -2.42 0.60 -5.41
C THR A 13 -3.94 0.65 -5.30
N ALA A 14 -4.50 1.84 -5.51
CA ALA A 14 -5.93 2.11 -5.37
C ALA A 14 -6.51 2.80 -6.61
N SER A 15 -5.95 2.55 -7.79
CA SER A 15 -6.39 3.15 -9.04
C SER A 15 -7.46 2.33 -9.75
N GLY A 16 -7.84 1.17 -9.22
CA GLY A 16 -8.85 0.32 -9.81
C GLY A 16 -10.23 0.98 -9.78
N VAL A 17 -11.01 0.75 -10.84
CA VAL A 17 -12.41 1.15 -10.89
C VAL A 17 -13.28 -0.09 -10.82
N GLY A 18 -14.46 0.02 -10.21
CA GLY A 18 -15.36 -1.12 -9.99
C GLY A 18 -16.13 -1.58 -11.22
N LYS A 19 -15.62 -1.35 -12.42
CA LYS A 19 -16.33 -1.67 -13.68
C LYS A 19 -16.65 -3.15 -13.80
N ARG A 20 -15.74 -4.02 -13.38
CA ARG A 20 -15.96 -5.47 -13.45
C ARG A 20 -17.04 -5.96 -12.50
N MET A 21 -17.33 -5.20 -11.45
CA MET A 21 -18.35 -5.52 -10.46
C MET A 21 -19.64 -4.75 -10.69
N GLY A 22 -19.70 -3.90 -11.72
CA GLY A 22 -20.88 -3.08 -12.00
C GLY A 22 -21.14 -2.02 -10.93
N LEU A 23 -20.12 -1.63 -10.15
CA LEU A 23 -20.28 -0.64 -9.10
C LEU A 23 -20.32 0.78 -9.68
N PRO A 24 -21.16 1.66 -9.11
CA PRO A 24 -21.23 3.06 -9.54
C PRO A 24 -20.06 3.92 -9.03
N TYR A 25 -19.16 3.34 -8.26
CA TYR A 25 -17.99 4.02 -7.67
C TYR A 25 -16.79 3.08 -7.76
N PRO A 26 -15.55 3.61 -7.61
CA PRO A 26 -14.36 2.77 -7.62
C PRO A 26 -14.41 1.67 -6.56
N LYS A 27 -13.92 0.48 -6.91
CA LYS A 27 -13.98 -0.71 -6.07
C LYS A 27 -13.37 -0.51 -4.69
N GLN A 28 -12.29 0.28 -4.59
CA GLN A 28 -11.61 0.53 -3.32
C GLN A 28 -12.49 1.25 -2.29
N PHE A 29 -13.55 1.94 -2.74
CA PHE A 29 -14.50 2.62 -1.83
C PHE A 29 -15.69 1.76 -1.44
N HIS A 30 -15.79 0.53 -1.96
CA HIS A 30 -16.85 -0.39 -1.57
C HIS A 30 -16.71 -0.72 -0.08
N GLU A 31 -17.82 -0.62 0.64
CA GLU A 31 -17.80 -0.82 2.09
C GLU A 31 -17.98 -2.28 2.47
N ILE A 32 -17.18 -2.74 3.43
CA ILE A 32 -17.33 -4.03 4.09
C ILE A 32 -17.39 -3.75 5.59
N LEU A 33 -18.46 -4.20 6.24
CA LEU A 33 -18.67 -3.98 7.68
C LEU A 33 -18.60 -2.49 8.05
N GLY A 34 -19.16 -1.64 7.18
CA GLY A 34 -19.26 -0.20 7.44
C GLY A 34 -18.03 0.63 7.11
N ARG A 35 -17.02 0.02 6.47
CA ARG A 35 -15.77 0.73 6.12
C ARG A 35 -15.36 0.44 4.69
N PRO A 36 -14.81 1.43 3.96
CA PRO A 36 -14.24 1.16 2.64
C PRO A 36 -13.16 0.06 2.69
N ILE A 37 -13.09 -0.75 1.64
CA ILE A 37 -12.13 -1.86 1.58
C ILE A 37 -10.70 -1.36 1.78
N PHE A 38 -10.32 -0.25 1.15
CA PHE A 38 -8.95 0.24 1.27
C PHE A 38 -8.60 0.66 2.70
N ILE A 39 -9.57 1.14 3.47
CA ILE A 39 -9.34 1.46 4.89
C ILE A 39 -9.07 0.19 5.69
N LYS A 40 -9.80 -0.89 5.42
CA LYS A 40 -9.53 -2.17 6.09
C LYS A 40 -8.14 -2.69 5.75
N THR A 41 -7.71 -2.53 4.51
CA THR A 41 -6.36 -2.88 4.09
C THR A 41 -5.32 -2.06 4.86
N LEU A 42 -5.53 -0.74 4.95
CA LEU A 42 -4.62 0.15 5.69
C LEU A 42 -4.59 -0.16 7.19
N GLU A 43 -5.73 -0.53 7.77
CA GLU A 43 -5.77 -0.91 9.18
C GLU A 43 -4.92 -2.14 9.46
N GLU A 44 -4.93 -3.13 8.56
CA GLU A 44 -4.06 -4.30 8.70
C GLU A 44 -2.59 -3.92 8.50
N ILE A 45 -2.29 -3.10 7.50
CA ILE A 45 -0.92 -2.63 7.25
C ILE A 45 -0.40 -1.85 8.45
N SER A 46 -1.25 -1.08 9.12
CA SER A 46 -0.85 -0.26 10.27
C SER A 46 -0.36 -1.08 11.47
N LYS A 47 -0.63 -2.37 11.49
CA LYS A 47 -0.12 -3.27 12.53
C LYS A 47 1.32 -3.69 12.29
N SER A 48 1.90 -3.38 11.14
CA SER A 48 3.31 -3.66 10.86
C SER A 48 4.21 -2.88 11.81
N LYS A 49 5.30 -3.51 12.23
CA LYS A 49 6.30 -2.90 13.13
C LYS A 49 7.42 -2.21 12.37
N PHE A 50 7.54 -2.44 11.06
CA PHE A 50 8.72 -2.03 10.29
C PHE A 50 8.43 -1.03 9.19
N ILE A 51 7.17 -0.85 8.79
CA ILE A 51 6.83 0.10 7.72
C ILE A 51 7.13 1.53 8.18
N ASP A 52 7.94 2.23 7.40
CA ASP A 52 8.28 3.62 7.67
C ASP A 52 7.29 4.60 7.03
N LYS A 53 6.80 4.28 5.83
CA LYS A 53 5.83 5.13 5.13
C LYS A 53 5.02 4.30 4.13
N VAL A 54 3.77 4.67 3.96
CA VAL A 54 2.88 4.11 2.93
C VAL A 54 2.67 5.14 1.83
N ILE A 55 2.75 4.70 0.59
CA ILE A 55 2.43 5.52 -0.58
C ILE A 55 1.18 4.93 -1.22
N ILE A 56 0.11 5.69 -1.27
CA ILE A 56 -1.12 5.25 -1.93
C ILE A 56 -1.18 5.89 -3.31
N THR A 57 -1.38 5.07 -4.34
CA THR A 57 -1.63 5.56 -5.70
C THR A 57 -3.10 5.45 -6.02
N THR A 58 -3.69 6.50 -6.54
CA THR A 58 -5.11 6.50 -6.90
C THR A 58 -5.32 7.40 -8.12
N ASN A 59 -6.53 7.39 -8.66
CA ASN A 59 -6.89 8.30 -9.75
C ASN A 59 -6.89 9.73 -9.21
N LYS A 60 -6.51 10.68 -10.07
CA LYS A 60 -6.40 12.10 -9.70
C LYS A 60 -7.67 12.61 -9.02
N GLU A 61 -8.82 12.27 -9.57
CA GLU A 61 -10.12 12.71 -9.05
C GLU A 61 -10.46 12.13 -7.68
N ASN A 62 -9.75 11.09 -7.25
CA ASN A 62 -10.03 10.41 -5.97
C ASN A 62 -9.04 10.75 -4.86
N ILE A 63 -8.01 11.54 -5.15
CA ILE A 63 -6.95 11.84 -4.16
C ILE A 63 -7.54 12.48 -2.90
N ASP A 64 -8.38 13.50 -3.05
CA ASP A 64 -8.97 14.18 -1.90
C ASP A 64 -9.90 13.26 -1.12
N THR A 65 -10.68 12.44 -1.80
CA THR A 65 -11.58 11.48 -1.15
C THR A 65 -10.79 10.46 -0.33
N VAL A 66 -9.68 9.95 -0.88
CA VAL A 66 -8.81 9.01 -0.15
C VAL A 66 -8.24 9.66 1.10
N LYS A 67 -7.74 10.89 0.98
CA LYS A 67 -7.21 11.64 2.12
C LYS A 67 -8.25 11.86 3.22
N GLN A 68 -9.49 12.21 2.82
CA GLN A 68 -10.58 12.42 3.76
C GLN A 68 -10.92 11.14 4.54
N HIS A 69 -10.92 9.99 3.88
CA HIS A 69 -11.17 8.71 4.53
C HIS A 69 -10.05 8.35 5.51
N ILE A 70 -8.81 8.59 5.14
CA ILE A 70 -7.66 8.34 6.02
C ILE A 70 -7.79 9.16 7.29
N ASP A 71 -8.14 10.43 7.17
CA ASP A 71 -8.35 11.31 8.33
C ASP A 71 -9.54 10.85 9.18
N LYS A 72 -10.63 10.48 8.54
CA LYS A 72 -11.85 10.05 9.23
C LYS A 72 -11.63 8.83 10.10
N TYR A 73 -10.85 7.87 9.63
CA TYR A 73 -10.62 6.61 10.34
C TYR A 73 -9.34 6.59 11.17
N ASN A 74 -8.63 7.70 11.25
CA ASN A 74 -7.44 7.87 12.11
C ASN A 74 -6.41 6.77 11.92
N ILE A 75 -6.02 6.52 10.67
CA ILE A 75 -5.03 5.48 10.36
C ILE A 75 -3.67 5.91 10.92
N ASN A 76 -3.08 5.05 11.76
CA ASN A 76 -1.80 5.34 12.42
C ASN A 76 -0.62 4.94 11.53
N LEU A 77 -0.44 5.68 10.44
CA LEU A 77 0.65 5.49 9.49
C LEU A 77 1.02 6.84 8.90
N GLU A 78 2.29 6.99 8.53
CA GLU A 78 2.69 8.10 7.67
C GLU A 78 2.33 7.74 6.24
N ILE A 79 1.42 8.49 5.61
CA ILE A 79 0.85 8.15 4.31
C ILE A 79 0.94 9.35 3.37
N ASP A 80 1.46 9.13 2.17
CA ASP A 80 1.34 10.06 1.06
C ASP A 80 0.41 9.48 0.01
N VAL A 81 -0.47 10.31 -0.54
CA VAL A 81 -1.40 9.92 -1.60
C VAL A 81 -0.98 10.63 -2.89
N ILE A 82 -0.71 9.86 -3.93
CA ILE A 82 -0.24 10.40 -5.21
C ILE A 82 -1.10 9.88 -6.37
N GLU A 83 -1.00 10.55 -7.50
CA GLU A 83 -1.68 10.11 -8.73
C GLU A 83 -1.02 8.83 -9.25
N GLY A 84 -1.82 7.82 -9.55
CA GLY A 84 -1.36 6.59 -10.17
C GLY A 84 -1.30 6.70 -11.69
N GLY A 85 -0.76 5.66 -12.33
CA GLY A 85 -0.72 5.57 -13.78
C GLY A 85 -1.98 4.94 -14.36
N SER A 86 -1.99 4.81 -15.69
CA SER A 86 -3.11 4.21 -16.43
C SER A 86 -3.28 2.72 -16.13
N GLU A 87 -2.21 2.05 -15.75
CA GLU A 87 -2.19 0.64 -15.37
C GLU A 87 -1.44 0.46 -14.06
N ARG A 88 -1.66 -0.70 -13.40
CA ARG A 88 -1.04 -1.00 -12.12
C ARG A 88 0.48 -0.83 -12.13
N GLN A 89 1.12 -1.31 -13.19
CA GLN A 89 2.59 -1.20 -13.32
C GLN A 89 3.07 0.24 -13.35
N TYR A 90 2.33 1.13 -13.99
CA TYR A 90 2.68 2.56 -14.03
C TYR A 90 2.42 3.23 -12.67
N SER A 91 1.40 2.79 -11.95
CA SER A 91 1.13 3.28 -10.59
C SER A 91 2.29 2.92 -9.66
N VAL A 92 2.76 1.68 -9.71
CA VAL A 92 3.92 1.23 -8.92
C VAL A 92 5.17 2.02 -9.31
N TYR A 93 5.40 2.21 -10.60
CA TYR A 93 6.55 2.98 -11.09
C TYR A 93 6.52 4.43 -10.58
N ASN A 94 5.36 5.07 -10.64
CA ASN A 94 5.21 6.44 -10.12
C ASN A 94 5.54 6.52 -8.63
N ALA A 95 5.09 5.54 -7.86
CA ALA A 95 5.36 5.48 -6.43
C ALA A 95 6.84 5.26 -6.14
N ILE A 96 7.49 4.39 -6.90
CA ILE A 96 8.94 4.15 -6.75
C ILE A 96 9.72 5.42 -7.04
N LYS A 97 9.36 6.15 -8.09
CA LYS A 97 9.99 7.44 -8.41
C LYS A 97 9.76 8.46 -7.29
N PHE A 98 8.57 8.49 -6.74
CA PHE A 98 8.23 9.39 -5.64
C PHE A 98 9.08 9.10 -4.40
N ILE A 99 9.27 7.82 -4.07
CA ILE A 99 10.09 7.39 -2.94
C ILE A 99 11.55 7.79 -3.13
N ASN A 100 12.10 7.60 -4.31
CA ASN A 100 13.45 7.99 -4.71
C ASN A 100 14.54 7.55 -3.70
N ASP A 101 14.47 6.30 -3.27
CA ASP A 101 15.43 5.71 -2.34
C ASP A 101 15.88 4.35 -2.87
N ARG A 102 17.12 4.28 -3.36
CA ARG A 102 17.66 3.07 -3.98
C ARG A 102 17.99 1.97 -2.99
N ASN A 103 18.13 2.30 -1.73
CA ASN A 103 18.49 1.33 -0.69
C ASN A 103 17.29 0.85 0.12
N ALA A 104 16.08 1.29 -0.24
CA ALA A 104 14.88 0.92 0.49
C ALA A 104 14.36 -0.46 0.08
N ILE A 105 13.66 -1.09 1.00
CA ILE A 105 12.81 -2.23 0.69
C ILE A 105 11.43 -1.70 0.39
N ILE A 106 10.80 -2.23 -0.67
CA ILE A 106 9.49 -1.77 -1.13
C ILE A 106 8.54 -2.96 -1.20
N GLY A 107 7.43 -2.86 -0.45
CA GLY A 107 6.32 -3.80 -0.58
C GLY A 107 5.23 -3.18 -1.45
N VAL A 108 4.44 -4.03 -2.10
CA VAL A 108 3.32 -3.60 -2.95
C VAL A 108 2.09 -4.45 -2.65
N GLN A 109 0.95 -3.79 -2.46
CA GLN A 109 -0.32 -4.45 -2.17
C GLN A 109 -1.47 -3.71 -2.84
N ASP A 110 -2.45 -4.46 -3.34
CA ASP A 110 -3.68 -3.88 -3.84
C ASP A 110 -4.56 -3.39 -2.69
N ALA A 111 -5.14 -2.20 -2.85
CA ALA A 111 -6.00 -1.60 -1.83
C ALA A 111 -7.27 -2.43 -1.55
N VAL A 112 -7.67 -3.27 -2.50
CA VAL A 112 -8.89 -4.08 -2.39
C VAL A 112 -8.66 -5.47 -1.84
N ARG A 113 -7.49 -5.73 -1.24
CA ARG A 113 -7.17 -7.02 -0.62
C ARG A 113 -7.00 -6.86 0.89
N PRO A 114 -8.11 -6.81 1.66
CA PRO A 114 -8.05 -6.53 3.10
C PRO A 114 -7.55 -7.70 3.94
N ASN A 115 -7.35 -8.87 3.35
CA ASN A 115 -6.92 -10.06 4.09
C ASN A 115 -5.41 -10.17 4.28
N ILE A 116 -4.66 -9.15 3.87
CA ILE A 116 -3.21 -9.11 4.13
C ILE A 116 -2.96 -9.13 5.64
N LYS A 117 -1.91 -9.82 6.05
CA LYS A 117 -1.54 -9.91 7.46
C LYS A 117 -0.23 -9.16 7.72
N ALA A 118 -0.22 -8.34 8.77
CA ALA A 118 0.95 -7.56 9.14
C ALA A 118 2.17 -8.42 9.43
N ASN A 119 1.98 -9.63 10.00
CA ASN A 119 3.10 -10.53 10.26
C ASN A 119 3.79 -11.00 8.99
N TYR A 120 3.05 -11.21 7.89
CA TYR A 120 3.67 -11.55 6.60
C TYR A 120 4.47 -10.37 6.05
N ILE A 121 3.97 -9.15 6.21
CA ILE A 121 4.67 -7.94 5.80
C ILE A 121 6.00 -7.84 6.53
N ASP A 122 5.99 -8.02 7.84
CA ASP A 122 7.18 -7.92 8.67
C ASP A 122 8.16 -9.05 8.42
N ASP A 123 7.66 -10.29 8.21
CA ASP A 123 8.50 -11.44 7.92
C ASP A 123 9.23 -11.27 6.58
N THR A 124 8.55 -10.77 5.54
CA THR A 124 9.19 -10.55 4.24
C THR A 124 10.26 -9.47 4.33
N TYR A 125 10.02 -8.42 5.10
CA TYR A 125 11.03 -7.39 5.35
C TYR A 125 12.29 -7.98 5.99
N ASN A 126 12.12 -8.76 7.06
CA ASN A 126 13.23 -9.38 7.75
C ASN A 126 13.99 -10.36 6.86
N GLN A 127 13.28 -11.14 6.05
CA GLN A 127 13.91 -12.10 5.15
C GLN A 127 14.74 -11.40 4.07
N LEU A 128 14.28 -10.28 3.56
CA LEU A 128 15.05 -9.49 2.59
C LEU A 128 16.30 -8.88 3.23
N LEU A 129 16.22 -8.48 4.48
CA LEU A 129 17.40 -7.98 5.21
C LEU A 129 18.43 -9.07 5.44
N GLU A 130 17.99 -10.29 5.72
CA GLU A 130 18.87 -11.41 6.06
C GLU A 130 19.46 -12.10 4.84
N ASN A 131 18.76 -12.11 3.71
CA ASN A 131 19.13 -12.84 2.51
C ASN A 131 19.48 -11.87 1.39
N LYS A 132 20.72 -11.40 1.39
CA LYS A 132 21.21 -10.39 0.43
C LYS A 132 21.23 -10.90 -1.02
N ASP A 133 21.14 -12.21 -1.23
CA ASP A 133 21.12 -12.82 -2.56
C ASP A 133 19.73 -12.80 -3.19
N ILE A 134 18.70 -12.38 -2.46
CA ILE A 134 17.32 -12.33 -2.92
C ILE A 134 16.92 -10.90 -3.19
N ASP A 135 16.40 -10.62 -4.39
CA ASP A 135 15.94 -9.29 -4.78
C ASP A 135 14.49 -9.02 -4.40
N GLY A 136 13.69 -10.05 -4.16
CA GLY A 136 12.29 -9.86 -3.79
C GLY A 136 11.58 -11.15 -3.38
N PHE A 137 10.39 -10.97 -2.81
CA PHE A 137 9.49 -12.04 -2.39
C PHE A 137 8.09 -11.80 -2.93
N VAL A 138 7.41 -12.88 -3.26
CA VAL A 138 5.97 -12.85 -3.52
C VAL A 138 5.31 -13.78 -2.51
N VAL A 139 4.34 -13.25 -1.75
CA VAL A 139 3.57 -14.07 -0.83
C VAL A 139 2.49 -14.79 -1.64
N GLY A 140 2.65 -16.10 -1.75
CA GLY A 140 1.73 -16.94 -2.50
C GLY A 140 0.78 -17.69 -1.59
N VAL A 141 -0.34 -18.11 -2.17
CA VAL A 141 -1.28 -19.03 -1.52
C VAL A 141 -1.07 -20.42 -2.13
N PRO A 142 -0.91 -21.47 -1.30
CA PRO A 142 -0.75 -22.81 -1.83
C PRO A 142 -1.99 -23.31 -2.56
#